data_3f392ff8ca6ae3be0f8de44799714b5f
#
_entry.id   3f392ff8ca6ae3be0f8de44799714b5f
#
_cell.length_a   1.000
_cell.length_b   1.000
_cell.length_c   1.000
_cell.angle_alpha   90.00
_cell.angle_beta   90.00
_cell.angle_gamma   90.00
#
_symmetry.space_group_name_H-M   'P 1'
#
loop_
_entity.id
_entity.type
_entity.pdbx_description
1 polymer ?
#
loop_
_entity_poly.entity_id
_entity_poly.type
_entity_poly.pdbx_seq_one_letter_code
_entity_poly.pdbx_strand_id
1 'polypeptide(L)'
;MTHIYNTAAFILMLFCCSCMNVDTRGQAEAWKKVGIDLSNVDQDGLRGPADGKVAVSYEFCIPDTPEHRAAVRAIDSTVQFMPGSRGRIGASKGQCLCIGSTQQKDYKAVLRSLSNLPYIARIIECYFE
;
A
#
# COMPACT_ATOMS: atom_id res chain seq x y z
N MET A 1 -37.93 59.72 -10.33
CA MET A 1 -37.37 58.65 -11.20
C MET A 1 -36.04 58.20 -10.60
N THR A 2 -36.05 57.14 -9.89
CA THR A 2 -34.86 56.56 -9.27
C THR A 2 -34.46 55.35 -10.08
N HIS A 3 -33.33 55.46 -10.79
CA HIS A 3 -32.73 54.32 -11.47
C HIS A 3 -31.93 53.49 -10.47
N ILE A 4 -32.43 52.30 -10.18
CA ILE A 4 -31.71 51.31 -9.40
C ILE A 4 -30.83 50.53 -10.38
N TYR A 5 -29.51 50.79 -10.36
CA TYR A 5 -28.56 49.97 -11.07
C TYR A 5 -28.27 48.72 -10.23
N ASN A 6 -28.80 47.62 -10.70
CA ASN A 6 -28.54 46.29 -10.13
C ASN A 6 -27.21 45.82 -10.67
N THR A 7 -26.12 46.03 -9.94
CA THR A 7 -24.82 45.46 -10.24
C THR A 7 -24.78 44.03 -9.72
N ALA A 8 -25.09 43.10 -10.61
CA ALA A 8 -24.84 41.70 -10.36
C ALA A 8 -23.33 41.46 -10.29
N ALA A 9 -22.82 41.31 -9.09
CA ALA A 9 -21.45 40.87 -8.88
C ALA A 9 -21.34 39.41 -9.29
N PHE A 10 -20.72 39.17 -10.45
CA PHE A 10 -20.30 37.85 -10.89
C PHE A 10 -19.10 37.46 -10.03
N ILE A 11 -19.36 36.65 -8.99
CA ILE A 11 -18.28 35.98 -8.25
C ILE A 11 -17.82 34.83 -9.12
N LEU A 12 -16.72 35.07 -9.85
CA LEU A 12 -15.98 34.05 -10.56
C LEU A 12 -15.29 33.18 -9.51
N MET A 13 -15.93 32.06 -9.14
CA MET A 13 -15.27 31.02 -8.36
C MET A 13 -14.17 30.41 -9.24
N LEU A 14 -12.96 30.88 -9.03
CA LEU A 14 -11.76 30.19 -9.48
C LEU A 14 -11.69 28.87 -8.71
N PHE A 15 -12.16 27.81 -9.35
CA PHE A 15 -11.84 26.44 -8.95
C PHE A 15 -10.33 26.29 -9.15
N CYS A 16 -9.58 26.49 -8.08
CA CYS A 16 -8.18 26.09 -8.02
C CYS A 16 -8.16 24.57 -8.08
N CYS A 17 -8.06 24.05 -9.30
CA CYS A 17 -7.70 22.65 -9.52
C CYS A 17 -6.26 22.51 -9.01
N SER A 18 -6.11 22.24 -7.72
CA SER A 18 -4.85 21.79 -7.16
C SER A 18 -4.55 20.46 -7.83
N CYS A 19 -3.80 20.53 -8.92
CA CYS A 19 -3.11 19.37 -9.45
C CYS A 19 -2.25 18.84 -8.31
N MET A 20 -2.73 17.78 -7.65
CA MET A 20 -1.89 16.96 -6.81
C MET A 20 -0.77 16.47 -7.72
N ASN A 21 0.39 17.09 -7.64
CA ASN A 21 1.62 16.54 -8.17
C ASN A 21 1.86 15.26 -7.39
N VAL A 22 1.37 14.16 -7.95
CA VAL A 22 1.73 12.84 -7.48
C VAL A 22 3.24 12.76 -7.64
N ASP A 23 3.95 12.69 -6.53
CA ASP A 23 5.41 12.57 -6.54
C ASP A 23 5.81 11.22 -7.13
N THR A 24 5.89 11.19 -8.44
CA THR A 24 6.22 9.98 -9.22
C THR A 24 7.60 9.43 -8.85
N ARG A 25 8.53 10.28 -8.41
CA ARG A 25 9.86 9.87 -7.97
C ARG A 25 9.80 9.16 -6.62
N GLY A 26 9.09 9.71 -5.66
CA GLY A 26 8.90 9.08 -4.35
C GLY A 26 8.19 7.74 -4.46
N GLN A 27 7.23 7.61 -5.35
CA GLN A 27 6.54 6.35 -5.61
C GLN A 27 7.45 5.31 -6.26
N ALA A 28 8.30 5.71 -7.21
CA ALA A 28 9.27 4.82 -7.84
C ALA A 28 10.33 4.32 -6.83
N GLU A 29 10.80 5.21 -5.95
CA GLU A 29 11.73 4.81 -4.87
C GLU A 29 11.06 3.87 -3.86
N ALA A 30 9.83 4.16 -3.46
CA ALA A 30 9.07 3.29 -2.56
C ALA A 30 8.87 1.89 -3.17
N TRP A 31 8.59 1.82 -4.46
CA TRP A 31 8.37 0.55 -5.15
C TRP A 31 9.62 -0.35 -5.17
N LYS A 32 10.81 0.21 -5.09
CA LYS A 32 12.07 -0.55 -4.96
C LYS A 32 12.13 -1.40 -3.69
N LYS A 33 11.34 -1.08 -2.69
CA LYS A 33 11.22 -1.89 -1.46
C LYS A 33 10.51 -3.22 -1.69
N VAL A 34 9.76 -3.36 -2.78
CA VAL A 34 9.00 -4.57 -3.10
C VAL A 34 9.91 -5.53 -3.86
N GLY A 35 10.43 -6.52 -3.14
CA GLY A 35 11.32 -7.55 -3.66
C GLY A 35 10.59 -8.83 -4.08
N ILE A 36 9.40 -8.70 -4.66
CA ILE A 36 8.59 -9.81 -5.13
C ILE A 36 8.54 -9.77 -6.65
N ASP A 37 8.77 -10.89 -7.31
CA ASP A 37 8.55 -11.00 -8.75
C ASP A 37 7.05 -11.12 -9.06
N LEU A 38 6.47 -10.03 -9.53
CA LEU A 38 5.06 -9.93 -9.90
C LEU A 38 4.80 -10.20 -11.38
N SER A 39 5.83 -10.48 -12.19
CA SER A 39 5.71 -10.65 -13.64
C SER A 39 4.78 -11.81 -14.03
N ASN A 40 4.73 -12.84 -13.20
CA ASN A 40 3.91 -14.03 -13.41
C ASN A 40 2.65 -14.09 -12.53
N VAL A 41 2.32 -13.01 -11.86
CA VAL A 41 1.12 -12.89 -11.03
C VAL A 41 0.02 -12.22 -11.83
N ASP A 42 -1.14 -12.87 -11.93
CA ASP A 42 -2.28 -12.36 -12.70
C ASP A 42 -3.06 -11.26 -11.94
N GLN A 43 -4.17 -10.82 -12.54
CA GLN A 43 -5.01 -9.76 -11.95
C GLN A 43 -5.68 -10.17 -10.64
N ASP A 44 -5.88 -11.47 -10.43
CA ASP A 44 -6.48 -12.02 -9.22
C ASP A 44 -5.44 -12.28 -8.12
N GLY A 45 -4.18 -11.91 -8.37
CA GLY A 45 -3.08 -12.12 -7.43
C GLY A 45 -2.58 -13.56 -7.37
N LEU A 46 -2.81 -14.33 -8.41
CA LEU A 46 -2.46 -15.74 -8.48
C LEU A 46 -1.36 -15.98 -9.53
N ARG A 47 -0.51 -16.97 -9.28
CA ARG A 47 0.48 -17.45 -10.24
C ARG A 47 0.50 -18.96 -10.32
N GLY A 48 1.05 -19.46 -11.43
CA GLY A 48 1.20 -20.89 -11.68
C GLY A 48 0.36 -21.37 -12.87
N PRO A 49 0.33 -22.69 -13.12
CA PRO A 49 -0.40 -23.29 -14.22
C PRO A 49 -1.92 -23.08 -14.01
N ALA A 50 -2.68 -23.10 -15.13
CA ALA A 50 -4.11 -22.83 -15.14
C ALA A 50 -4.93 -23.74 -14.18
N ASP A 51 -4.44 -24.94 -13.93
CA ASP A 51 -5.06 -25.96 -13.07
C ASP A 51 -4.50 -25.98 -11.63
N GLY A 52 -3.57 -25.08 -11.30
CA GLY A 52 -2.90 -25.07 -10.01
C GLY A 52 -2.38 -23.71 -9.58
N LYS A 53 -3.12 -22.64 -9.88
CA LYS A 53 -2.74 -21.29 -9.49
C LYS A 53 -2.78 -21.10 -7.98
N VAL A 54 -1.77 -20.40 -7.45
CA VAL A 54 -1.62 -20.11 -6.02
C VAL A 54 -1.36 -18.63 -5.78
N ALA A 55 -1.81 -18.13 -4.64
CA ALA A 55 -1.45 -16.78 -4.20
C ALA A 55 0.02 -16.70 -3.78
N VAL A 56 0.57 -15.51 -3.84
CA VAL A 56 1.90 -15.20 -3.31
C VAL A 56 1.74 -14.59 -1.92
N SER A 57 2.39 -15.18 -0.94
CA SER A 57 2.51 -14.58 0.39
C SER A 57 3.74 -13.70 0.46
N TYR A 58 3.64 -12.61 1.20
CA TYR A 58 4.76 -11.70 1.42
C TYR A 58 4.89 -11.32 2.88
N GLU A 59 6.08 -10.94 3.27
CA GLU A 59 6.37 -10.54 4.64
C GLU A 59 7.10 -9.20 4.69
N PHE A 60 6.85 -8.48 5.75
CA PHE A 60 7.49 -7.20 6.08
C PHE A 60 7.44 -6.96 7.59
N CYS A 61 8.19 -5.97 8.06
CA CYS A 61 8.24 -5.63 9.48
C CYS A 61 7.73 -4.22 9.72
N ILE A 62 7.07 -4.04 10.85
CA ILE A 62 6.62 -2.74 11.35
C ILE A 62 7.01 -2.60 12.82
N PRO A 63 7.04 -1.38 13.37
CA PRO A 63 7.14 -1.21 14.82
C PRO A 63 5.98 -1.92 15.52
N ASP A 64 6.27 -2.64 16.60
CA ASP A 64 5.26 -3.43 17.31
C ASP A 64 4.41 -2.56 18.23
N THR A 65 3.52 -1.78 17.66
CA THR A 65 2.55 -0.94 18.39
C THR A 65 1.14 -1.15 17.83
N PRO A 66 0.10 -0.94 18.66
CA PRO A 66 -1.29 -1.03 18.19
C PRO A 66 -1.59 -0.06 17.04
N GLU A 67 -1.01 1.14 17.05
CA GLU A 67 -1.23 2.17 16.03
C GLU A 67 -0.65 1.75 14.68
N HIS A 68 0.55 1.19 14.65
CA HIS A 68 1.18 0.70 13.42
C HIS A 68 0.43 -0.51 12.87
N ARG A 69 0.01 -1.44 13.72
CA ARG A 69 -0.81 -2.58 13.28
C ARG A 69 -2.15 -2.13 12.70
N ALA A 70 -2.82 -1.16 13.32
CA ALA A 70 -4.08 -0.62 12.80
C ALA A 70 -3.91 0.06 11.44
N ALA A 71 -2.85 0.84 11.26
CA ALA A 71 -2.54 1.51 9.99
C ALA A 71 -2.30 0.48 8.86
N VAL A 72 -1.56 -0.57 9.13
CA VAL A 72 -1.29 -1.64 8.15
C VAL A 72 -2.56 -2.42 7.84
N ARG A 73 -3.37 -2.75 8.82
CA ARG A 73 -4.64 -3.48 8.61
C ARG A 73 -5.63 -2.66 7.77
N ALA A 74 -5.61 -1.35 7.89
CA ALA A 74 -6.44 -0.47 7.06
C ALA A 74 -6.02 -0.50 5.58
N ILE A 75 -4.76 -0.77 5.29
CA ILE A 75 -4.22 -0.89 3.92
C ILE A 75 -4.39 -2.31 3.39
N ASP A 76 -4.05 -3.31 4.18
CA ASP A 76 -3.99 -4.72 3.80
C ASP A 76 -4.90 -5.55 4.70
N SER A 77 -6.06 -5.92 4.17
CA SER A 77 -7.03 -6.73 4.91
C SER A 77 -6.61 -8.18 5.11
N THR A 78 -5.62 -8.65 4.35
CA THR A 78 -5.10 -10.03 4.44
C THR A 78 -4.03 -10.19 5.52
N VAL A 79 -3.52 -9.08 6.07
CA VAL A 79 -2.37 -9.08 6.95
C VAL A 79 -2.61 -9.92 8.21
N GLN A 80 -1.63 -10.75 8.53
CA GLN A 80 -1.52 -11.48 9.80
C GLN A 80 -0.31 -10.95 10.55
N PHE A 81 -0.50 -10.62 11.81
CA PHE A 81 0.58 -10.16 12.68
C PHE A 81 1.16 -11.35 13.45
N MET A 82 2.48 -11.46 13.41
CA MET A 82 3.24 -12.54 14.03
C MET A 82 4.24 -11.95 15.03
N PRO A 83 3.76 -11.41 16.17
CA PRO A 83 4.66 -10.85 17.19
C PRO A 83 5.58 -11.95 17.73
N GLY A 84 6.84 -11.61 17.94
CA GLY A 84 7.85 -12.57 18.42
C GLY A 84 8.44 -13.48 17.34
N SER A 85 7.88 -13.50 16.13
CA SER A 85 8.45 -14.22 15.01
C SER A 85 9.46 -13.35 14.25
N ARG A 86 10.58 -13.97 13.80
CA ARG A 86 11.59 -13.26 13.02
C ARG A 86 11.29 -13.27 11.53
N GLY A 87 10.65 -14.31 11.02
CA GLY A 87 10.48 -14.54 9.59
C GLY A 87 11.82 -14.68 8.86
N ARG A 88 11.78 -14.78 7.54
CA ARG A 88 12.97 -14.75 6.68
C ARG A 88 13.55 -13.35 6.59
N ILE A 89 12.70 -12.33 6.70
CA ILE A 89 13.11 -10.92 6.67
C ILE A 89 13.98 -10.53 7.88
N GLY A 90 13.90 -11.25 8.99
CA GLY A 90 14.69 -11.02 10.17
C GLY A 90 14.15 -9.90 11.05
N ALA A 91 12.88 -9.99 11.44
CA ALA A 91 12.30 -9.04 12.39
C ALA A 91 13.14 -8.98 13.69
N SER A 92 13.50 -7.78 14.09
CA SER A 92 14.27 -7.53 15.29
C SER A 92 13.37 -7.26 16.50
N LYS A 93 13.99 -7.17 17.68
CA LYS A 93 13.27 -6.83 18.90
C LYS A 93 12.58 -5.46 18.74
N GLY A 94 11.32 -5.39 19.14
CA GLY A 94 10.49 -4.19 18.99
C GLY A 94 9.79 -4.07 17.64
N GLN A 95 9.99 -5.06 16.74
CA GLN A 95 9.29 -5.16 15.47
C GLN A 95 8.26 -6.29 15.49
N CYS A 96 7.18 -6.10 14.73
CA CYS A 96 6.19 -7.11 14.46
C CYS A 96 6.35 -7.60 13.02
N LEU A 97 6.50 -8.91 12.85
CA LEU A 97 6.43 -9.54 11.53
C LEU A 97 5.00 -9.49 11.03
N CYS A 98 4.82 -9.07 9.79
CA CYS A 98 3.53 -9.04 9.10
C CYS A 98 3.59 -9.95 7.88
N ILE A 99 2.55 -10.73 7.67
CA ILE A 99 2.40 -11.60 6.50
C ILE A 99 1.12 -11.22 5.79
N GLY A 100 1.22 -10.91 4.51
CA GLY A 100 0.09 -10.61 3.65
C GLY A 100 0.01 -11.55 2.45
N SER A 101 -1.04 -11.41 1.65
CA SER A 101 -1.29 -12.24 0.48
C SER A 101 -1.68 -11.39 -0.72
N THR A 102 -1.21 -11.77 -1.90
CA THR A 102 -1.66 -11.17 -3.16
C THR A 102 -3.09 -11.55 -3.54
N GLN A 103 -3.69 -12.53 -2.87
CA GLN A 103 -5.08 -12.92 -3.11
C GLN A 103 -6.05 -11.93 -2.48
N GLN A 104 -6.06 -10.74 -3.02
CA GLN A 104 -6.94 -9.66 -2.63
C GLN A 104 -7.16 -8.72 -3.81
N LYS A 105 -8.25 -7.97 -3.76
CA LYS A 105 -8.54 -6.95 -4.77
C LYS A 105 -7.43 -5.89 -4.77
N ASP A 106 -6.98 -5.52 -5.97
CA ASP A 106 -5.96 -4.47 -6.17
C ASP A 106 -4.68 -4.69 -5.34
N TYR A 107 -4.19 -5.92 -5.28
CA TYR A 107 -2.99 -6.27 -4.50
C TYR A 107 -1.77 -5.40 -4.84
N LYS A 108 -1.63 -4.96 -6.09
CA LYS A 108 -0.54 -4.04 -6.49
C LYS A 108 -0.67 -2.68 -5.82
N ALA A 109 -1.89 -2.16 -5.71
CA ALA A 109 -2.15 -0.91 -5.00
C ALA A 109 -1.89 -1.06 -3.50
N VAL A 110 -2.23 -2.21 -2.91
CA VAL A 110 -1.92 -2.53 -1.52
C VAL A 110 -0.40 -2.55 -1.28
N LEU A 111 0.35 -3.28 -2.10
CA LEU A 111 1.82 -3.32 -2.02
C LEU A 111 2.44 -1.93 -2.18
N ARG A 112 1.91 -1.12 -3.07
CA ARG A 112 2.36 0.26 -3.27
C ARG A 112 2.11 1.12 -2.03
N SER A 113 0.93 1.02 -1.44
CA SER A 113 0.58 1.74 -0.22
C SER A 113 1.43 1.31 0.97
N LEU A 114 1.69 0.02 1.13
CA LEU A 114 2.60 -0.50 2.15
C LEU A 114 4.04 0.02 1.94
N SER A 115 4.53 0.00 0.72
CA SER A 115 5.88 0.45 0.40
C SER A 115 6.09 1.95 0.64
N ASN A 116 5.03 2.75 0.61
CA ASN A 116 5.07 4.18 0.91
C ASN A 116 5.14 4.48 2.42
N LEU A 117 4.88 3.51 3.28
CA LEU A 117 5.04 3.71 4.72
C LEU A 117 6.53 3.82 5.07
N PRO A 118 6.95 4.90 5.75
CA PRO A 118 8.38 5.16 5.97
C PRO A 118 9.05 4.13 6.87
N TYR A 119 8.31 3.47 7.74
CA TYR A 119 8.82 2.45 8.65
C TYR A 119 8.89 1.05 8.05
N ILE A 120 8.36 0.83 6.85
CA ILE A 120 8.55 -0.43 6.11
C ILE A 120 9.79 -0.28 5.23
N ALA A 121 10.84 -1.04 5.55
CA ALA A 121 12.11 -0.98 4.85
C ALA A 121 12.09 -1.81 3.55
N ARG A 122 11.43 -2.95 3.57
CA ARG A 122 11.30 -3.86 2.42
C ARG A 122 10.13 -4.81 2.60
N ILE A 123 9.64 -5.33 1.48
CA ILE A 123 8.61 -6.37 1.40
C ILE A 123 9.21 -7.51 0.57
N ILE A 124 9.26 -8.69 1.10
CA ILE A 124 9.84 -9.85 0.43
C ILE A 124 8.82 -10.98 0.31
N GLU A 125 9.04 -11.90 -0.61
CA GLU A 125 8.21 -13.08 -0.74
C GLU A 125 8.38 -13.99 0.48
N CYS A 126 7.26 -14.47 1.02
CA CYS A 126 7.23 -15.39 2.13
C CYS A 126 7.00 -16.81 1.59
N TYR A 127 7.92 -17.72 1.87
CA TYR A 127 7.78 -19.14 1.53
C TYR A 127 7.47 -19.92 2.80
N PHE A 128 6.41 -20.71 2.73
CA PHE A 128 6.09 -21.69 3.77
C PHE A 128 6.74 -23.03 3.38
N GLU A 129 7.54 -23.58 4.27
CA GLU A 129 8.11 -24.93 4.13
C GLU A 129 7.14 -25.97 4.69
#